data_1915ffbca0234a3182fe16330f896cdd
#
_entry.id   1915ffbca0234a3182fe16330f896cdd
#
_cell.length_a   1.000
_cell.length_b   1.000
_cell.length_c   1.000
_cell.angle_alpha   90.00
_cell.angle_beta   90.00
_cell.angle_gamma   90.00
#
_symmetry.space_group_name_H-M   'P 1'
#
loop_
_entity.id
_entity.type
_entity.pdbx_description
1 polymer ?
#
loop_
_entity_poly.entity_id
_entity_poly.type
_entity_poly.pdbx_seq_one_letter_code
_entity_poly.pdbx_strand_id
1 'polypeptide(L)'
;MKKVLVTGMSGLIGGLLRRHLEDDGGYELTALNRSPLDGVRCVQADIADLDAIKPAFVGQDTVVHLAAHLKDEPFETLQAANLTGVYNVYEAALSAGVRRVVFASSGSTIKGWEDVLPYRAMAEERYEDVPKSWPMITHEMVRPVGTYGASKVWGEALGRYYADANGLSVLCIRFGWIPEADRPGPTR
;
A
#
# COMPACT_ATOMS: atom_id res chain seq x y z
N MET A 1 -17.57 -14.63 9.41
CA MET A 1 -16.74 -14.11 8.30
C MET A 1 -15.98 -12.88 8.78
N LYS A 2 -14.75 -12.67 8.35
CA LYS A 2 -13.98 -11.46 8.65
C LYS A 2 -14.40 -10.35 7.68
N LYS A 3 -14.66 -9.16 8.22
CA LYS A 3 -15.06 -8.00 7.42
C LYS A 3 -13.84 -7.21 6.97
N VAL A 4 -13.67 -7.07 5.67
CA VAL A 4 -12.49 -6.44 5.06
C VAL A 4 -12.91 -5.28 4.16
N LEU A 5 -12.46 -4.07 4.54
CA LEU A 5 -12.56 -2.89 3.69
C LEU A 5 -11.33 -2.81 2.78
N VAL A 6 -11.55 -2.68 1.48
CA VAL A 6 -10.46 -2.50 0.52
C VAL A 6 -10.63 -1.14 -0.17
N THR A 7 -9.67 -0.24 0.03
CA THR A 7 -9.63 1.01 -0.72
C THR A 7 -8.92 0.78 -2.05
N GLY A 8 -9.44 1.34 -3.14
CA GLY A 8 -8.84 1.13 -4.46
C GLY A 8 -9.04 -0.28 -5.02
N MET A 9 -10.13 -0.95 -4.66
CA MET A 9 -10.45 -2.31 -5.11
C MET A 9 -10.60 -2.42 -6.63
N SER A 10 -10.93 -1.34 -7.33
CA SER A 10 -11.02 -1.29 -8.79
C SER A 10 -9.67 -1.33 -9.52
N GLY A 11 -8.56 -1.15 -8.80
CA GLY A 11 -7.21 -1.24 -9.37
C GLY A 11 -6.75 -2.70 -9.59
N LEU A 12 -5.58 -2.88 -10.22
CA LEU A 12 -5.00 -4.20 -10.53
C LEU A 12 -4.90 -5.08 -9.27
N ILE A 13 -4.18 -4.62 -8.25
CA ILE A 13 -3.99 -5.39 -7.01
C ILE A 13 -5.33 -5.61 -6.29
N GLY A 14 -6.19 -4.60 -6.28
CA GLY A 14 -7.52 -4.69 -5.66
C GLY A 14 -8.40 -5.74 -6.32
N GLY A 15 -8.41 -5.81 -7.65
CA GLY A 15 -9.14 -6.82 -8.42
C GLY A 15 -8.60 -8.24 -8.22
N LEU A 16 -7.27 -8.41 -8.16
CA LEU A 16 -6.63 -9.69 -7.85
C LEU A 16 -7.00 -10.15 -6.44
N LEU A 17 -6.85 -9.27 -5.46
CA LEU A 17 -7.18 -9.53 -4.07
C LEU A 17 -8.66 -9.90 -3.89
N ARG A 18 -9.56 -9.14 -4.55
CA ARG A 18 -11.00 -9.41 -4.50
C ARG A 18 -11.31 -10.85 -4.92
N ARG A 19 -10.84 -11.27 -6.10
CA ARG A 19 -11.06 -12.64 -6.60
C ARG A 19 -10.57 -13.69 -5.62
N HIS A 20 -9.34 -13.50 -5.11
CA HIS A 20 -8.74 -14.45 -4.18
C HIS A 20 -9.53 -14.58 -2.87
N LEU A 21 -10.01 -13.47 -2.30
CA LEU A 21 -10.79 -13.49 -1.06
C LEU A 21 -12.24 -13.98 -1.27
N GLU A 22 -12.84 -13.74 -2.44
CA GLU A 22 -14.15 -14.29 -2.81
C GLU A 22 -14.07 -15.82 -2.98
N ASP A 23 -13.01 -16.33 -3.62
CA ASP A 23 -12.79 -17.77 -3.81
C ASP A 23 -12.55 -18.50 -2.47
N ASP A 24 -11.86 -17.84 -1.51
CA ASP A 24 -11.66 -18.41 -0.15
C ASP A 24 -12.97 -18.47 0.66
N GLY A 25 -13.91 -17.56 0.41
CA GLY A 25 -15.24 -17.57 1.02
C GLY A 25 -15.29 -17.20 2.52
N GLY A 26 -14.15 -16.93 3.16
CA GLY A 26 -14.05 -16.58 4.58
C GLY A 26 -14.27 -15.10 4.91
N TYR A 27 -14.50 -14.24 3.90
CA TYR A 27 -14.48 -12.80 4.01
C TYR A 27 -15.76 -12.14 3.52
N GLU A 28 -16.17 -11.06 4.21
CA GLU A 28 -17.18 -10.12 3.76
C GLU A 28 -16.46 -8.86 3.28
N LEU A 29 -16.53 -8.57 1.96
CA LEU A 29 -15.79 -7.49 1.35
C LEU A 29 -16.62 -6.23 1.25
N THR A 30 -15.99 -5.09 1.54
CA THR A 30 -16.49 -3.75 1.24
C THR A 30 -15.43 -2.99 0.44
N ALA A 31 -15.81 -2.39 -0.67
CA ALA A 31 -14.96 -1.51 -1.44
C ALA A 31 -15.13 -0.06 -1.00
N LEU A 32 -14.03 0.70 -0.96
CA LEU A 32 -14.03 2.16 -0.90
C LEU A 32 -13.33 2.69 -2.13
N ASN A 33 -14.09 3.25 -3.05
CA ASN A 33 -13.60 3.72 -4.34
C ASN A 33 -14.24 5.06 -4.71
N ARG A 34 -13.61 5.81 -5.62
CA ARG A 34 -14.20 7.03 -6.19
C ARG A 34 -15.33 6.72 -7.20
N SER A 35 -15.24 5.59 -7.90
CA SER A 35 -16.27 5.12 -8.84
C SER A 35 -16.98 3.89 -8.30
N PRO A 36 -18.21 3.61 -8.72
CA PRO A 36 -18.93 2.42 -8.32
C PRO A 36 -18.21 1.15 -8.74
N LEU A 37 -18.45 0.08 -8.02
CA LEU A 37 -17.93 -1.24 -8.31
C LEU A 37 -19.03 -2.28 -8.12
N ASP A 38 -19.37 -2.98 -9.19
CA ASP A 38 -20.44 -3.96 -9.19
C ASP A 38 -20.06 -5.26 -8.47
N GLY A 39 -21.09 -5.96 -7.97
CA GLY A 39 -20.95 -7.28 -7.34
C GLY A 39 -20.32 -7.27 -5.95
N VAL A 40 -20.10 -6.12 -5.33
CA VAL A 40 -19.59 -5.96 -3.96
C VAL A 40 -20.20 -4.71 -3.33
N ARG A 41 -20.36 -4.72 -2.00
CA ARG A 41 -20.74 -3.49 -1.29
C ARG A 41 -19.69 -2.42 -1.56
N CYS A 42 -20.06 -1.30 -2.14
CA CYS A 42 -19.16 -0.21 -2.50
C CYS A 42 -19.62 1.11 -1.87
N VAL A 43 -18.72 1.74 -1.12
CA VAL A 43 -18.87 3.11 -0.64
C VAL A 43 -18.09 4.01 -1.61
N GLN A 44 -18.82 4.97 -2.22
CA GLN A 44 -18.20 5.92 -3.15
C GLN A 44 -17.76 7.16 -2.39
N ALA A 45 -16.45 7.34 -2.25
CA ALA A 45 -15.85 8.53 -1.66
C ALA A 45 -14.40 8.69 -2.11
N ASP A 46 -13.89 9.92 -2.00
CA ASP A 46 -12.45 10.18 -2.12
C ASP A 46 -11.79 10.03 -0.75
N ILE A 47 -10.67 9.32 -0.68
CA ILE A 47 -9.90 9.15 0.57
C ILE A 47 -9.35 10.47 1.11
N ALA A 48 -9.26 11.50 0.29
CA ALA A 48 -8.89 12.85 0.73
C ALA A 48 -9.96 13.53 1.60
N ASP A 49 -11.21 13.04 1.59
CA ASP A 49 -12.30 13.53 2.41
C ASP A 49 -12.55 12.57 3.59
N LEU A 50 -12.03 12.94 4.78
CA LEU A 50 -12.12 12.12 5.98
C LEU A 50 -13.58 11.81 6.38
N ASP A 51 -14.45 12.80 6.34
CA ASP A 51 -15.83 12.62 6.80
C ASP A 51 -16.64 11.75 5.83
N ALA A 52 -16.39 11.87 4.53
CA ALA A 52 -17.01 11.04 3.52
C ALA A 52 -16.60 9.55 3.63
N ILE A 53 -15.38 9.24 4.07
CA ILE A 53 -14.90 7.86 4.16
C ILE A 53 -15.26 7.16 5.47
N LYS A 54 -15.38 7.87 6.59
CA LYS A 54 -15.65 7.30 7.92
C LYS A 54 -16.75 6.22 7.94
N PRO A 55 -17.91 6.39 7.26
CA PRO A 55 -18.96 5.38 7.28
C PRO A 55 -18.55 4.01 6.73
N ALA A 56 -17.56 3.96 5.82
CA ALA A 56 -17.06 2.72 5.25
C ALA A 56 -16.29 1.84 6.25
N PHE A 57 -15.72 2.45 7.29
CA PHE A 57 -14.88 1.76 8.27
C PHE A 57 -15.67 1.12 9.42
N VAL A 58 -16.91 1.54 9.62
CA VAL A 58 -17.74 1.05 10.73
C VAL A 58 -17.96 -0.45 10.65
N GLY A 59 -17.54 -1.16 11.71
CA GLY A 59 -17.70 -2.60 11.84
C GLY A 59 -16.75 -3.43 10.98
N GLN A 60 -15.72 -2.82 10.40
CA GLN A 60 -14.69 -3.56 9.66
C GLN A 60 -13.62 -4.15 10.62
N ASP A 61 -13.18 -5.35 10.33
CA ASP A 61 -12.09 -6.02 11.08
C ASP A 61 -10.70 -5.58 10.59
N THR A 62 -10.58 -5.43 9.27
CA THR A 62 -9.32 -5.14 8.60
C THR A 62 -9.54 -4.17 7.45
N VAL A 63 -8.60 -3.27 7.25
CA VAL A 63 -8.53 -2.39 6.09
C VAL A 63 -7.33 -2.79 5.23
N VAL A 64 -7.55 -3.00 3.94
CA VAL A 64 -6.47 -3.12 2.94
C VAL A 64 -6.45 -1.83 2.13
N HIS A 65 -5.41 -1.03 2.35
CA HIS A 65 -5.30 0.29 1.72
C HIS A 65 -4.42 0.22 0.47
N LEU A 66 -5.08 0.16 -0.70
CA LEU A 66 -4.43 0.08 -2.02
C LEU A 66 -4.60 1.37 -2.83
N ALA A 67 -5.57 2.23 -2.46
CA ALA A 67 -5.80 3.48 -3.16
C ALA A 67 -4.55 4.39 -3.09
N ALA A 68 -4.08 4.84 -4.24
CA ALA A 68 -2.94 5.72 -4.35
C ALA A 68 -2.92 6.41 -5.72
N HIS A 69 -2.27 7.56 -5.80
CA HIS A 69 -1.78 8.11 -7.04
C HIS A 69 -0.38 7.53 -7.32
N LEU A 70 -0.19 6.94 -8.51
CA LEU A 70 1.01 6.17 -8.83
C LEU A 70 2.09 6.96 -9.57
N LYS A 71 1.83 8.22 -9.89
CA LYS A 71 2.74 9.11 -10.62
C LYS A 71 3.32 10.16 -9.69
N ASP A 72 4.46 10.71 -10.04
CA ASP A 72 5.08 11.80 -9.29
C ASP A 72 4.30 13.12 -9.45
N GLU A 73 3.66 13.31 -10.59
CA GLU A 73 2.93 14.54 -10.92
C GLU A 73 1.50 14.25 -11.43
N PRO A 74 0.58 15.21 -11.27
CA PRO A 74 0.76 16.47 -10.54
C PRO A 74 0.87 16.25 -9.02
N PHE A 75 1.71 17.05 -8.35
CA PHE A 75 1.99 16.89 -6.92
C PHE A 75 0.75 17.03 -6.05
N GLU A 76 -0.16 17.94 -6.40
CA GLU A 76 -1.42 18.14 -5.65
C GLU A 76 -2.27 16.88 -5.63
N THR A 77 -2.31 16.13 -6.73
CA THR A 77 -3.03 14.85 -6.80
C THR A 77 -2.34 13.78 -5.94
N LEU A 78 -1.01 13.75 -5.99
CA LEU A 78 -0.23 12.85 -5.14
C LEU A 78 -0.40 13.20 -3.66
N GLN A 79 -0.34 14.48 -3.31
CA GLN A 79 -0.55 14.97 -1.95
C GLN A 79 -1.94 14.57 -1.42
N ALA A 80 -2.99 14.85 -2.20
CA ALA A 80 -4.35 14.53 -1.81
C ALA A 80 -4.55 13.02 -1.56
N ALA A 81 -4.06 12.18 -2.48
CA ALA A 81 -4.24 10.73 -2.38
C ALA A 81 -3.25 10.08 -1.40
N ASN A 82 -1.94 10.38 -1.53
CA ASN A 82 -0.91 9.60 -0.86
C ASN A 82 -0.46 10.18 0.49
N LEU A 83 -0.70 11.45 0.75
CA LEU A 83 -0.40 12.05 2.05
C LEU A 83 -1.68 12.22 2.86
N THR A 84 -2.59 13.09 2.41
CA THR A 84 -3.85 13.36 3.11
C THR A 84 -4.73 12.11 3.17
N GLY A 85 -4.90 11.40 2.06
CA GLY A 85 -5.72 10.19 2.00
C GLY A 85 -5.20 9.07 2.89
N VAL A 86 -3.88 8.87 2.96
CA VAL A 86 -3.27 7.87 3.85
C VAL A 86 -3.50 8.24 5.31
N TYR A 87 -3.31 9.52 5.69
CA TYR A 87 -3.63 10.01 7.03
C TYR A 87 -5.10 9.74 7.37
N ASN A 88 -6.01 10.12 6.49
CA ASN A 88 -7.45 9.94 6.70
C ASN A 88 -7.84 8.46 6.88
N VAL A 89 -7.22 7.56 6.12
CA VAL A 89 -7.48 6.11 6.25
C VAL A 89 -7.03 5.59 7.62
N TYR A 90 -5.88 6.01 8.13
CA TYR A 90 -5.45 5.62 9.49
C TYR A 90 -6.37 6.21 10.57
N GLU A 91 -6.73 7.49 10.47
CA GLU A 91 -7.66 8.15 11.39
C GLU A 91 -9.04 7.47 11.40
N ALA A 92 -9.61 7.19 10.23
CA ALA A 92 -10.88 6.50 10.12
C ALA A 92 -10.82 5.08 10.67
N ALA A 93 -9.72 4.35 10.41
CA ALA A 93 -9.52 3.00 10.93
C ALA A 93 -9.43 3.00 12.47
N LEU A 94 -8.63 3.91 13.04
CA LEU A 94 -8.49 4.05 14.49
C LEU A 94 -9.83 4.42 15.14
N SER A 95 -10.51 5.44 14.61
CA SER A 95 -11.79 5.93 15.15
C SER A 95 -12.90 4.89 15.10
N ALA A 96 -12.90 3.98 14.11
CA ALA A 96 -13.86 2.91 13.95
C ALA A 96 -13.51 1.63 14.73
N GLY A 97 -12.36 1.59 15.41
CA GLY A 97 -11.90 0.41 16.15
C GLY A 97 -11.46 -0.74 15.24
N VAL A 98 -11.02 -0.45 14.01
CA VAL A 98 -10.42 -1.43 13.10
C VAL A 98 -9.17 -2.01 13.76
N ARG A 99 -9.02 -3.33 13.71
CA ARG A 99 -7.90 -4.01 14.38
C ARG A 99 -6.61 -3.98 13.58
N ARG A 100 -6.70 -3.95 12.23
CA ARG A 100 -5.53 -4.01 11.35
C ARG A 100 -5.68 -3.17 10.09
N VAL A 101 -4.62 -2.48 9.73
CA VAL A 101 -4.46 -1.87 8.42
C VAL A 101 -3.30 -2.57 7.69
N VAL A 102 -3.56 -3.06 6.48
CA VAL A 102 -2.55 -3.53 5.54
C VAL A 102 -2.33 -2.41 4.52
N PHE A 103 -1.17 -1.78 4.58
CA PHE A 103 -0.81 -0.66 3.73
C PHE A 103 0.02 -1.12 2.53
N ALA A 104 -0.45 -0.81 1.33
CA ALA A 104 0.31 -1.03 0.10
C ALA A 104 1.43 0.02 -0.02
N SER A 105 2.61 -0.34 0.48
CA SER A 105 3.85 0.38 0.22
C SER A 105 4.43 -0.01 -1.15
N SER A 106 5.67 0.29 -1.43
CA SER A 106 6.30 0.07 -2.74
C SER A 106 7.79 -0.21 -2.61
N GLY A 107 8.34 -0.98 -3.54
CA GLY A 107 9.80 -1.09 -3.75
C GLY A 107 10.47 0.26 -4.02
N SER A 108 9.71 1.26 -4.50
CA SER A 108 10.23 2.63 -4.70
C SER A 108 10.72 3.29 -3.41
N THR A 109 10.35 2.79 -2.23
CA THR A 109 10.86 3.25 -0.92
C THR A 109 12.34 2.94 -0.71
N ILE A 110 12.86 1.92 -1.39
CA ILE A 110 14.25 1.45 -1.25
C ILE A 110 15.03 1.45 -2.58
N LYS A 111 14.37 1.74 -3.70
CA LYS A 111 14.96 1.61 -5.04
C LYS A 111 16.24 2.44 -5.23
N GLY A 112 16.39 3.57 -4.54
CA GLY A 112 17.60 4.39 -4.62
C GLY A 112 18.88 3.70 -4.11
N TRP A 113 18.79 2.53 -3.48
CA TRP A 113 19.96 1.73 -3.16
C TRP A 113 20.59 1.11 -4.40
N GLU A 114 19.85 0.95 -5.50
CA GLU A 114 20.36 0.48 -6.80
C GLU A 114 21.44 1.43 -7.36
N ASP A 115 21.53 2.68 -6.88
CA ASP A 115 22.57 3.63 -7.28
C ASP A 115 23.82 3.57 -6.40
N VAL A 116 23.86 2.70 -5.39
CA VAL A 116 24.93 2.63 -4.39
C VAL A 116 25.58 1.26 -4.39
N LEU A 117 26.92 1.21 -4.42
CA LEU A 117 27.63 -0.06 -4.26
C LEU A 117 27.40 -0.65 -2.86
N PRO A 118 27.28 -1.97 -2.74
CA PRO A 118 27.40 -2.98 -3.81
C PRO A 118 26.09 -3.25 -4.58
N TYR A 119 24.97 -2.70 -4.17
CA TYR A 119 23.63 -2.99 -4.74
C TYR A 119 23.55 -2.58 -6.21
N ARG A 120 24.24 -1.47 -6.61
CA ARG A 120 24.33 -1.07 -8.01
C ARG A 120 24.95 -2.15 -8.88
N ALA A 121 26.02 -2.78 -8.41
CA ALA A 121 26.67 -3.87 -9.15
C ALA A 121 25.72 -5.07 -9.33
N MET A 122 24.90 -5.38 -8.30
CA MET A 122 23.86 -6.43 -8.40
C MET A 122 22.77 -6.05 -9.39
N ALA A 123 22.29 -4.81 -9.36
CA ALA A 123 21.25 -4.31 -10.27
C ALA A 123 21.71 -4.29 -11.73
N GLU A 124 22.99 -4.08 -11.97
CA GLU A 124 23.64 -4.09 -13.29
C GLU A 124 24.15 -5.49 -13.69
N GLU A 125 23.84 -6.53 -12.91
CA GLU A 125 24.27 -7.94 -13.13
C GLU A 125 25.80 -8.13 -13.17
N ARG A 126 26.57 -7.21 -12.60
CA ARG A 126 28.03 -7.26 -12.50
C ARG A 126 28.45 -7.97 -11.20
N TYR A 127 28.16 -9.26 -11.12
CA TYR A 127 28.33 -10.04 -9.89
C TYR A 127 29.79 -10.19 -9.43
N GLU A 128 30.76 -10.07 -10.35
CA GLU A 128 32.19 -10.07 -10.05
C GLU A 128 32.62 -8.86 -9.21
N ASP A 129 31.88 -7.75 -9.30
CA ASP A 129 32.14 -6.53 -8.52
C ASP A 129 31.46 -6.56 -7.13
N VAL A 130 30.66 -7.59 -6.86
CA VAL A 130 29.96 -7.72 -5.59
C VAL A 130 30.88 -8.34 -4.55
N PRO A 131 31.12 -7.69 -3.39
CA PRO A 131 31.95 -8.27 -2.34
C PRO A 131 31.31 -9.55 -1.78
N LYS A 132 32.12 -10.43 -1.17
CA LYS A 132 31.65 -11.70 -0.59
C LYS A 132 30.59 -11.51 0.52
N SER A 133 30.57 -10.35 1.15
CA SER A 133 29.57 -9.98 2.14
C SER A 133 29.21 -8.51 1.97
N TRP A 134 27.92 -8.20 2.12
CA TRP A 134 27.38 -6.85 2.07
C TRP A 134 26.22 -6.72 3.07
N PRO A 135 25.90 -5.50 3.55
CA PRO A 135 24.76 -5.26 4.41
C PRO A 135 23.45 -5.62 3.70
N MET A 136 22.56 -6.35 4.37
CA MET A 136 21.20 -6.53 3.86
C MET A 136 20.41 -5.25 4.07
N ILE A 137 19.63 -4.84 3.04
CA ILE A 137 18.70 -3.73 3.17
C ILE A 137 17.57 -4.15 4.11
N THR A 138 17.49 -3.49 5.25
CA THR A 138 16.44 -3.74 6.25
C THR A 138 15.22 -2.86 5.99
N HIS A 139 14.13 -3.12 6.72
CA HIS A 139 12.92 -2.29 6.64
C HIS A 139 13.13 -0.83 7.06
N GLU A 140 14.16 -0.54 7.87
CA GLU A 140 14.51 0.81 8.32
C GLU A 140 15.34 1.60 7.31
N MET A 141 15.97 0.91 6.37
CA MET A 141 16.85 1.51 5.38
C MET A 141 16.07 2.01 4.18
N VAL A 142 15.44 3.18 4.31
CA VAL A 142 14.73 3.80 3.19
C VAL A 142 15.65 4.67 2.34
N ARG A 143 15.47 4.61 1.01
CA ARG A 143 16.12 5.45 0.02
C ARG A 143 15.17 5.61 -1.18
N PRO A 144 14.14 6.46 -1.03
CA PRO A 144 13.06 6.55 -2.03
C PRO A 144 13.55 7.14 -3.35
N VAL A 145 12.89 6.74 -4.44
CA VAL A 145 13.03 7.33 -5.76
C VAL A 145 11.71 7.99 -6.12
N GLY A 146 11.78 9.26 -6.53
CA GLY A 146 10.65 10.10 -6.86
C GLY A 146 9.79 10.50 -5.66
N THR A 147 8.87 11.44 -5.89
CA THR A 147 7.90 11.90 -4.87
C THR A 147 6.90 10.81 -4.51
N TYR A 148 6.56 9.92 -5.46
CA TYR A 148 5.76 8.74 -5.17
C TYR A 148 6.44 7.82 -4.15
N GLY A 149 7.72 7.48 -4.36
CA GLY A 149 8.49 6.68 -3.39
C GLY A 149 8.55 7.33 -2.01
N ALA A 150 8.79 8.65 -1.96
CA ALA A 150 8.79 9.42 -0.71
C ALA A 150 7.41 9.41 -0.02
N SER A 151 6.31 9.50 -0.78
CA SER A 151 4.96 9.41 -0.22
C SER A 151 4.64 8.04 0.40
N LYS A 152 5.24 6.97 -0.14
CA LYS A 152 5.11 5.62 0.46
C LYS A 152 5.90 5.49 1.75
N VAL A 153 7.09 6.09 1.84
CA VAL A 153 7.84 6.20 3.12
C VAL A 153 7.03 6.97 4.17
N TRP A 154 6.37 8.06 3.78
CA TRP A 154 5.43 8.77 4.66
C TRP A 154 4.36 7.83 5.22
N GLY A 155 3.72 7.03 4.38
CA GLY A 155 2.68 6.09 4.82
C GLY A 155 3.21 5.01 5.76
N GLU A 156 4.44 4.50 5.55
CA GLU A 156 5.10 3.55 6.47
C GLU A 156 5.41 4.21 7.82
N ALA A 157 5.98 5.42 7.81
CA ALA A 157 6.30 6.16 9.02
C ALA A 157 5.04 6.51 9.83
N LEU A 158 3.98 6.92 9.15
CA LEU A 158 2.69 7.19 9.77
C LEU A 158 2.09 5.91 10.37
N GLY A 159 2.14 4.79 9.64
CA GLY A 159 1.69 3.49 10.14
C GLY A 159 2.44 3.06 11.42
N ARG A 160 3.74 3.29 11.49
CA ARG A 160 4.53 3.07 12.70
C ARG A 160 4.03 3.93 13.86
N TYR A 161 3.79 5.23 13.61
CA TYR A 161 3.24 6.12 14.63
C TYR A 161 1.90 5.60 15.19
N TYR A 162 0.96 5.20 14.32
CA TYR A 162 -0.33 4.67 14.77
C TYR A 162 -0.18 3.33 15.52
N ALA A 163 0.77 2.51 15.15
CA ALA A 163 1.05 1.26 15.86
C ALA A 163 1.61 1.53 17.27
N ASP A 164 2.62 2.38 17.37
CA ASP A 164 3.33 2.64 18.63
C ASP A 164 2.50 3.49 19.60
N ALA A 165 1.80 4.50 19.11
CA ALA A 165 1.01 5.43 19.93
C ALA A 165 -0.40 4.93 20.27
N ASN A 166 -1.03 4.16 19.37
CA ASN A 166 -2.45 3.81 19.47
C ASN A 166 -2.71 2.29 19.48
N GLY A 167 -1.69 1.46 19.31
CA GLY A 167 -1.83 0.00 19.29
C GLY A 167 -2.53 -0.55 18.04
N LEU A 168 -2.68 0.24 16.97
CA LEU A 168 -3.23 -0.21 15.70
C LEU A 168 -2.26 -1.20 15.05
N SER A 169 -2.71 -2.41 14.73
CA SER A 169 -1.86 -3.34 13.98
C SER A 169 -1.68 -2.85 12.54
N VAL A 170 -0.45 -2.47 12.17
CA VAL A 170 -0.15 -2.01 10.80
C VAL A 170 0.85 -2.94 10.15
N LEU A 171 0.54 -3.39 8.94
CA LEU A 171 1.42 -4.18 8.09
C LEU A 171 1.68 -3.41 6.79
N CYS A 172 2.92 -2.97 6.57
CA CYS A 172 3.33 -2.31 5.34
C CYS A 172 3.96 -3.34 4.39
N ILE A 173 3.42 -3.47 3.19
CA ILE A 173 3.93 -4.40 2.17
C ILE A 173 4.58 -3.59 1.04
N ARG A 174 5.89 -3.70 0.87
CA ARG A 174 6.64 -3.09 -0.23
C ARG A 174 6.50 -3.97 -1.48
N PHE A 175 5.47 -3.70 -2.26
CA PHE A 175 5.27 -4.41 -3.53
C PHE A 175 6.38 -4.08 -4.52
N GLY A 176 6.87 -5.13 -5.20
CA GLY A 176 7.63 -5.01 -6.42
C GLY A 176 6.70 -4.86 -7.64
N TRP A 177 7.12 -5.39 -8.76
CA TRP A 177 6.28 -5.44 -9.96
C TRP A 177 5.22 -6.55 -9.83
N ILE A 178 3.95 -6.20 -10.07
CA ILE A 178 2.82 -7.13 -10.05
C ILE A 178 2.31 -7.27 -11.49
N PRO A 179 2.40 -8.46 -12.08
CA PRO A 179 1.89 -8.73 -13.43
C PRO A 179 0.36 -8.86 -13.44
N GLU A 180 -0.28 -8.43 -14.52
CA GLU A 180 -1.74 -8.56 -14.69
C GLU A 180 -2.21 -10.02 -14.65
N ALA A 181 -1.40 -10.95 -15.16
CA ALA A 181 -1.72 -12.37 -15.22
C ALA A 181 -1.57 -13.11 -13.88
N ASP A 182 -1.20 -12.43 -12.80
CA ASP A 182 -0.90 -13.01 -11.46
C ASP A 182 0.06 -14.23 -11.56
N ARG A 183 1.00 -14.16 -12.49
CA ARG A 183 2.04 -15.16 -12.74
C ARG A 183 3.39 -14.47 -12.88
N PRO A 184 4.47 -15.09 -12.40
CA PRO A 184 5.81 -14.56 -12.68
C PRO A 184 5.99 -14.46 -14.20
N GLY A 185 6.27 -13.24 -14.66
CA GLY A 185 6.68 -13.05 -16.06
C GLY A 185 8.09 -13.62 -16.29
N PRO A 186 8.52 -13.76 -17.57
CA PRO A 186 9.92 -14.05 -17.83
C PRO A 186 10.78 -12.96 -17.17
N THR A 187 11.79 -13.38 -16.42
CA THR A 187 12.82 -12.47 -15.89
C THR A 187 13.42 -11.71 -17.07
N ARG A 188 13.36 -10.40 -17.02
CA ARG A 188 14.04 -9.53 -18.01
C ARG A 188 15.50 -9.47 -17.68
#